data_a1c0b1e21100facbdc9f92e3cb64cf1b
#
_entry.id   a1c0b1e21100facbdc9f92e3cb64cf1b
#
_cell.length_a   1.000
_cell.length_b   1.000
_cell.length_c   1.000
_cell.angle_alpha   90.00
_cell.angle_beta   90.00
_cell.angle_gamma   90.00
#
_symmetry.space_group_name_H-M   'P 1'
#
loop_
_entity.id
_entity.type
_entity.pdbx_description
1 polymer ?
#
loop_
_entity_poly.entity_id
_entity_poly.type
_entity_poly.pdbx_seq_one_letter_code
_entity_poly.pdbx_strand_id
1 'polypeptide(L)'
;GLALVERGAPSAPRTLRLSESGTALHAHARGIFALERAALDDIRARIGLQRGRLVVGASSTIAGYWLPAQIAAYTQQHPHVDLEICGGNTQSIVQALLDGALDMALIEGSVQAPHTTERITCTHWRDDWLHLFAHPAQVQAAAVNLPAQRWLQREAGSGTREVADQWLQAQGLHPAHTVTLGSNEGIARAVAAGAGVALLPAQVCQELLALGQIATLPEASHPPVQRPLWLLQLCKRPPSPLAQAFLKAVQQPDGQA
;
A
#
# COMPACT_ATOMS: atom_id res chain seq x y z
N GLY A 1 25.66 3.39 31.17
CA GLY A 1 24.41 3.72 30.51
C GLY A 1 24.54 3.50 29.01
N LEU A 2 23.49 3.02 28.35
CA LEU A 2 23.45 2.88 26.90
C LEU A 2 23.16 4.24 26.25
N ALA A 3 23.94 4.64 25.25
CA ALA A 3 23.66 5.85 24.48
C ALA A 3 22.45 5.56 23.56
N LEU A 4 21.45 6.45 23.59
CA LEU A 4 20.25 6.34 22.75
C LEU A 4 20.38 7.13 21.45
N VAL A 5 21.31 8.10 21.42
CA VAL A 5 21.52 8.99 20.29
C VAL A 5 23.01 9.07 20.00
N GLU A 6 23.38 8.98 18.73
CA GLU A 6 24.73 9.14 18.25
C GLU A 6 24.86 10.50 17.53
N ARG A 7 25.97 11.19 17.79
CA ARG A 7 26.32 12.39 17.06
C ARG A 7 27.22 12.01 15.89
N GLY A 8 26.93 12.52 14.72
CA GLY A 8 27.81 12.37 13.56
C GLY A 8 29.22 12.90 13.83
N ALA A 9 30.18 12.44 13.02
CA ALA A 9 31.58 12.85 13.16
C ALA A 9 31.74 14.37 13.10
N PRO A 10 32.77 14.94 13.77
CA PRO A 10 33.00 16.41 13.89
C PRO A 10 33.08 17.16 12.55
N SER A 11 33.33 16.42 11.44
CA SER A 11 33.51 16.98 10.09
C SER A 11 32.25 16.88 9.20
N ALA A 12 31.14 16.36 9.72
CA ALA A 12 29.87 16.23 8.97
C ALA A 12 28.78 17.18 9.51
N PRO A 13 27.74 17.53 8.72
CA PRO A 13 26.61 18.29 9.24
C PRO A 13 26.08 17.62 10.52
N ARG A 14 25.75 18.43 11.55
CA ARG A 14 25.25 17.93 12.85
C ARG A 14 23.95 17.14 12.69
N THR A 15 24.04 15.91 12.24
CA THR A 15 22.91 14.98 12.19
C THR A 15 22.89 14.14 13.46
N LEU A 16 21.78 14.20 14.18
CA LEU A 16 21.47 13.29 15.27
C LEU A 16 20.88 12.01 14.67
N ARG A 17 21.47 10.85 15.01
CA ARG A 17 20.93 9.53 14.64
C ARG A 17 20.65 8.72 15.90
N LEU A 18 19.62 7.91 15.86
CA LEU A 18 19.36 6.94 16.92
C LEU A 18 20.44 5.85 16.87
N SER A 19 20.94 5.45 18.03
CA SER A 19 21.72 4.22 18.17
C SER A 19 20.81 3.00 17.98
N GLU A 20 21.36 1.79 17.93
CA GLU A 20 20.59 0.55 17.92
C GLU A 20 19.63 0.49 19.13
N SER A 21 20.12 0.78 20.33
CA SER A 21 19.31 0.87 21.55
C SER A 21 18.30 2.00 21.50
N GLY A 22 18.66 3.14 20.87
CA GLY A 22 17.76 4.26 20.64
C GLY A 22 16.63 3.89 19.69
N THR A 23 16.91 3.15 18.64
CA THR A 23 15.92 2.67 17.66
C THR A 23 14.95 1.70 18.33
N ALA A 24 15.45 0.76 19.12
CA ALA A 24 14.61 -0.19 19.87
C ALA A 24 13.69 0.54 20.87
N LEU A 25 14.24 1.47 21.66
CA LEU A 25 13.44 2.26 22.61
C LEU A 25 12.43 3.16 21.88
N HIS A 26 12.80 3.76 20.76
CA HIS A 26 11.90 4.60 19.97
C HIS A 26 10.69 3.80 19.46
N ALA A 27 10.88 2.57 18.98
CA ALA A 27 9.79 1.70 18.55
C ALA A 27 8.82 1.39 19.72
N HIS A 28 9.35 1.08 20.90
CA HIS A 28 8.52 0.85 22.10
C HIS A 28 7.80 2.13 22.55
N ALA A 29 8.49 3.27 22.58
CA ALA A 29 7.89 4.54 22.97
C ALA A 29 6.74 4.94 22.02
N ARG A 30 6.90 4.78 20.72
CA ARG A 30 5.81 5.01 19.75
C ARG A 30 4.60 4.11 20.02
N GLY A 31 4.83 2.85 20.34
CA GLY A 31 3.75 1.92 20.73
C GLY A 31 2.99 2.38 21.98
N ILE A 32 3.71 2.84 23.01
CA ILE A 32 3.13 3.37 24.25
C ILE A 32 2.27 4.61 23.98
N PHE A 33 2.81 5.60 23.26
CA PHE A 33 2.06 6.81 22.91
C PHE A 33 0.86 6.54 21.98
N ALA A 34 0.96 5.54 21.11
CA ALA A 34 -0.15 5.12 20.28
C ALA A 34 -1.28 4.48 21.11
N LEU A 35 -0.93 3.68 22.13
CA LEU A 35 -1.90 3.09 23.05
C LEU A 35 -2.55 4.14 23.95
N GLU A 36 -1.78 5.11 24.48
CA GLU A 36 -2.29 6.25 25.23
C GLU A 36 -3.31 7.04 24.42
N ARG A 37 -2.99 7.36 23.17
CA ARG A 37 -3.90 8.05 22.25
C ARG A 37 -5.19 7.27 22.07
N ALA A 38 -5.11 5.96 21.79
CA ALA A 38 -6.28 5.12 21.63
C ALA A 38 -7.16 5.11 22.89
N ALA A 39 -6.57 5.09 24.08
CA ALA A 39 -7.31 5.16 25.34
C ALA A 39 -8.02 6.49 25.53
N LEU A 40 -7.36 7.61 25.20
CA LEU A 40 -7.98 8.94 25.25
C LEU A 40 -9.13 9.08 24.25
N ASP A 41 -8.97 8.54 23.05
CA ASP A 41 -10.00 8.58 22.01
C ASP A 41 -11.21 7.69 22.37
N ASP A 42 -10.99 6.54 23.03
CA ASP A 42 -12.06 5.70 23.56
C ASP A 42 -12.87 6.44 24.64
N ILE A 43 -12.19 7.14 25.55
CA ILE A 43 -12.85 7.95 26.58
C ILE A 43 -13.67 9.10 25.94
N ARG A 44 -13.07 9.81 24.98
CA ARG A 44 -13.75 10.91 24.27
C ARG A 44 -14.97 10.44 23.49
N ALA A 45 -14.87 9.28 22.82
CA ALA A 45 -16.00 8.68 22.12
C ALA A 45 -17.15 8.32 23.07
N ARG A 46 -16.84 7.82 24.30
CA ARG A 46 -17.86 7.51 25.34
C ARG A 46 -18.54 8.75 25.91
N ILE A 47 -17.87 9.90 25.89
CA ILE A 47 -18.44 11.19 26.36
C ILE A 47 -19.27 11.87 25.26
N GLY A 48 -19.45 11.23 24.07
CA GLY A 48 -20.19 11.81 22.95
C GLY A 48 -19.39 12.85 22.15
N LEU A 49 -18.13 13.03 22.49
CA LEU A 49 -17.21 13.87 21.73
C LEU A 49 -16.67 13.06 20.55
N GLN A 50 -17.36 13.10 19.43
CA GLN A 50 -16.95 12.50 18.15
C GLN A 50 -15.74 13.27 17.52
N ARG A 51 -14.77 13.62 18.35
CA ARG A 51 -13.55 14.32 17.94
C ARG A 51 -12.36 13.43 18.22
N GLY A 52 -11.40 13.43 17.29
CA GLY A 52 -10.16 12.67 17.44
C GLY A 52 -9.42 12.63 16.13
N ARG A 53 -8.28 11.94 16.14
CA ARG A 53 -7.45 11.72 14.94
C ARG A 53 -7.40 10.23 14.64
N LEU A 54 -7.64 9.87 13.40
CA LEU A 54 -7.49 8.53 12.86
C LEU A 54 -6.43 8.53 11.78
N VAL A 55 -5.39 7.71 11.93
CA VAL A 55 -4.29 7.61 10.98
C VAL A 55 -4.32 6.23 10.32
N VAL A 56 -4.65 6.19 9.04
CA VAL A 56 -4.78 4.97 8.25
C VAL A 56 -3.64 4.89 7.25
N GLY A 57 -2.89 3.80 7.27
CA GLY A 57 -1.93 3.50 6.23
C GLY A 57 -2.60 2.84 5.03
N ALA A 58 -2.21 3.21 3.83
CA ALA A 58 -2.66 2.51 2.64
C ALA A 58 -1.57 2.45 1.58
N SER A 59 -1.46 1.32 0.87
CA SER A 59 -0.63 1.26 -0.32
C SER A 59 -1.14 2.24 -1.37
N SER A 60 -0.26 2.69 -2.27
CA SER A 60 -0.59 3.74 -3.24
C SER A 60 -1.82 3.42 -4.09
N THR A 61 -1.96 2.18 -4.54
CA THR A 61 -3.14 1.73 -5.31
C THR A 61 -4.42 1.82 -4.47
N ILE A 62 -4.36 1.35 -3.22
CA ILE A 62 -5.53 1.36 -2.33
C ILE A 62 -5.91 2.79 -1.97
N ALA A 63 -4.94 3.63 -1.63
CA ALA A 63 -5.18 5.04 -1.31
C ALA A 63 -5.80 5.83 -2.46
N GLY A 64 -5.35 5.56 -3.70
CA GLY A 64 -5.78 6.30 -4.88
C GLY A 64 -7.09 5.82 -5.50
N TYR A 65 -7.38 4.53 -5.43
CA TYR A 65 -8.46 3.94 -6.25
C TYR A 65 -9.54 3.22 -5.44
N TRP A 66 -9.24 2.77 -4.24
CA TRP A 66 -10.18 1.99 -3.42
C TRP A 66 -10.75 2.78 -2.25
N LEU A 67 -9.99 3.71 -1.65
CA LEU A 67 -10.43 4.45 -0.46
C LEU A 67 -11.22 5.75 -0.72
N PRO A 68 -11.16 6.43 -1.87
CA PRO A 68 -11.75 7.77 -2.00
C PRO A 68 -13.24 7.82 -1.68
N ALA A 69 -14.03 6.85 -2.12
CA ALA A 69 -15.46 6.79 -1.82
C ALA A 69 -15.73 6.57 -0.31
N GLN A 70 -14.97 5.67 0.32
CA GLN A 70 -15.08 5.37 1.75
C GLN A 70 -14.63 6.56 2.61
N ILE A 71 -13.58 7.28 2.17
CA ILE A 71 -13.15 8.53 2.82
C ILE A 71 -14.26 9.56 2.79
N ALA A 72 -14.89 9.77 1.62
CA ALA A 72 -15.99 10.71 1.48
C ALA A 72 -17.17 10.36 2.39
N ALA A 73 -17.60 9.10 2.41
CA ALA A 73 -18.69 8.63 3.27
C ALA A 73 -18.34 8.77 4.77
N TYR A 74 -17.12 8.39 5.17
CA TYR A 74 -16.67 8.48 6.55
C TYR A 74 -16.60 9.93 7.04
N THR A 75 -16.01 10.83 6.26
CA THR A 75 -15.87 12.25 6.64
C THR A 75 -17.19 12.99 6.72
N GLN A 76 -18.19 12.61 5.90
CA GLN A 76 -19.56 13.12 6.02
C GLN A 76 -20.24 12.68 7.33
N GLN A 77 -20.04 11.43 7.73
CA GLN A 77 -20.61 10.89 8.98
C GLN A 77 -19.87 11.36 10.23
N HIS A 78 -18.59 11.68 10.10
CA HIS A 78 -17.68 12.06 11.20
C HIS A 78 -16.97 13.40 10.93
N PRO A 79 -17.69 14.53 10.79
CA PRO A 79 -17.14 15.81 10.33
C PRO A 79 -16.13 16.45 11.29
N HIS A 80 -16.02 15.95 12.52
CA HIS A 80 -15.09 16.46 13.54
C HIS A 80 -13.90 15.53 13.79
N VAL A 81 -13.69 14.52 12.95
CA VAL A 81 -12.56 13.59 13.02
C VAL A 81 -11.49 14.03 12.03
N ASP A 82 -10.27 14.19 12.51
CA ASP A 82 -9.10 14.38 11.67
C ASP A 82 -8.68 13.03 11.10
N LEU A 83 -9.08 12.75 9.86
CA LEU A 83 -8.69 11.55 9.13
C LEU A 83 -7.42 11.85 8.34
N GLU A 84 -6.38 11.05 8.57
CA GLU A 84 -5.12 11.11 7.82
C GLU A 84 -4.90 9.77 7.09
N ILE A 85 -4.66 9.84 5.79
CA ILE A 85 -4.29 8.68 4.98
C ILE A 85 -2.81 8.78 4.62
N CYS A 86 -2.01 7.88 5.20
CA CYS A 86 -0.57 7.79 4.95
C CYS A 86 -0.33 6.82 3.78
N GLY A 87 0.09 7.34 2.63
CA GLY A 87 0.43 6.55 1.45
C GLY A 87 1.87 6.00 1.49
N GLY A 88 2.08 4.83 0.88
CA GLY A 88 3.42 4.24 0.76
C GLY A 88 3.39 2.94 -0.05
N ASN A 89 4.51 2.22 -0.11
CA ASN A 89 4.50 0.84 -0.58
C ASN A 89 4.18 -0.11 0.58
N THR A 90 3.86 -1.35 0.26
CA THR A 90 3.45 -2.37 1.26
C THR A 90 4.42 -2.46 2.43
N GLN A 91 5.73 -2.54 2.15
CA GLN A 91 6.75 -2.68 3.18
C GLN A 91 6.79 -1.47 4.13
N SER A 92 6.75 -0.25 3.60
CA SER A 92 6.79 0.98 4.41
C SER A 92 5.54 1.14 5.27
N ILE A 93 4.36 0.76 4.75
CA ILE A 93 3.09 0.80 5.49
C ILE A 93 3.07 -0.24 6.61
N VAL A 94 3.52 -1.47 6.35
CA VAL A 94 3.66 -2.51 7.38
C VAL A 94 4.60 -2.05 8.50
N GLN A 95 5.74 -1.47 8.15
CA GLN A 95 6.69 -0.98 9.14
C GLN A 95 6.09 0.17 9.97
N ALA A 96 5.40 1.12 9.35
CA ALA A 96 4.75 2.22 10.06
C ALA A 96 3.64 1.73 11.03
N LEU A 97 2.91 0.67 10.66
CA LEU A 97 1.94 0.03 11.55
C LEU A 97 2.64 -0.63 12.74
N LEU A 98 3.71 -1.39 12.52
CA LEU A 98 4.50 -2.05 13.57
C LEU A 98 5.11 -1.04 14.55
N ASP A 99 5.51 0.12 14.05
CA ASP A 99 6.02 1.23 14.84
C ASP A 99 4.92 1.99 15.62
N GLY A 100 3.65 1.63 15.43
CA GLY A 100 2.50 2.27 16.08
C GLY A 100 2.20 3.68 15.54
N ALA A 101 2.73 4.04 14.37
CA ALA A 101 2.44 5.32 13.71
C ALA A 101 1.05 5.36 13.08
N LEU A 102 0.49 4.18 12.80
CA LEU A 102 -0.81 3.99 12.16
C LEU A 102 -1.76 3.30 13.13
N ASP A 103 -3.05 3.59 13.02
CA ASP A 103 -4.10 2.90 13.77
C ASP A 103 -4.52 1.60 13.09
N MET A 104 -4.44 1.58 11.76
CA MET A 104 -4.71 0.43 10.90
C MET A 104 -4.06 0.64 9.55
N ALA A 105 -4.00 -0.40 8.72
CA ALA A 105 -3.46 -0.30 7.38
C ALA A 105 -4.19 -1.18 6.37
N LEU A 106 -4.15 -0.79 5.09
CA LEU A 106 -4.64 -1.57 3.96
C LEU A 106 -3.51 -1.72 2.95
N ILE A 107 -3.23 -2.95 2.55
CA ILE A 107 -2.11 -3.27 1.66
C ILE A 107 -2.50 -4.29 0.59
N GLU A 108 -1.73 -4.32 -0.47
CA GLU A 108 -1.66 -5.43 -1.42
C GLU A 108 -0.38 -6.25 -1.23
N GLY A 109 -0.39 -7.50 -1.72
CA GLY A 109 0.74 -8.42 -1.61
C GLY A 109 0.75 -9.19 -0.30
N SER A 110 1.87 -9.77 0.08
CA SER A 110 1.98 -10.60 1.26
C SER A 110 2.68 -9.88 2.43
N VAL A 111 2.31 -10.22 3.64
CA VAL A 111 3.02 -9.83 4.86
C VAL A 111 4.02 -10.93 5.18
N GLN A 112 5.18 -10.88 4.51
CA GLN A 112 6.19 -11.91 4.63
C GLN A 112 7.27 -11.57 5.66
N ALA A 113 6.96 -11.72 6.95
CA ALA A 113 8.04 -11.86 7.94
C ALA A 113 7.52 -12.69 9.12
N PRO A 114 8.24 -13.71 9.59
CA PRO A 114 7.81 -14.58 10.68
C PRO A 114 7.46 -13.83 11.96
N HIS A 115 8.18 -12.76 12.28
CA HIS A 115 7.92 -11.91 13.45
C HIS A 115 6.80 -10.89 13.25
N THR A 116 6.35 -10.67 12.02
CA THR A 116 5.27 -9.73 11.70
C THR A 116 3.91 -10.35 11.96
N THR A 117 3.73 -11.63 11.62
CA THR A 117 2.48 -12.37 11.79
C THR A 117 2.07 -12.56 13.26
N GLU A 118 3.02 -12.54 14.21
CA GLU A 118 2.73 -12.59 15.64
C GLU A 118 2.22 -11.25 16.21
N ARG A 119 2.46 -10.14 15.50
CA ARG A 119 2.14 -8.79 15.93
C ARG A 119 1.00 -8.15 15.16
N ILE A 120 0.70 -8.64 13.96
CA ILE A 120 -0.31 -8.08 13.05
C ILE A 120 -1.38 -9.13 12.75
N THR A 121 -2.64 -8.73 12.91
CA THR A 121 -3.77 -9.47 12.37
C THR A 121 -3.98 -9.06 10.92
N CYS A 122 -4.01 -10.02 10.00
CA CYS A 122 -4.32 -9.83 8.59
C CYS A 122 -5.73 -10.36 8.31
N THR A 123 -6.61 -9.50 7.86
CA THR A 123 -7.96 -9.88 7.43
C THR A 123 -8.09 -9.62 5.94
N HIS A 124 -8.57 -10.62 5.19
CA HIS A 124 -8.89 -10.42 3.77
C HIS A 124 -9.97 -9.33 3.66
N TRP A 125 -9.71 -8.36 2.79
CA TRP A 125 -10.62 -7.24 2.59
C TRP A 125 -11.35 -7.33 1.26
N ARG A 126 -10.61 -7.40 0.15
CA ARG A 126 -11.13 -7.47 -1.22
C ARG A 126 -10.14 -8.21 -2.11
N ASP A 127 -10.56 -8.50 -3.34
CA ASP A 127 -9.69 -8.96 -4.41
C ASP A 127 -9.50 -7.86 -5.45
N ASP A 128 -8.30 -7.81 -6.00
CA ASP A 128 -7.91 -6.92 -7.09
C ASP A 128 -7.35 -7.76 -8.25
N TRP A 129 -7.38 -7.21 -9.46
CA TRP A 129 -6.97 -7.90 -10.67
C TRP A 129 -5.87 -7.12 -11.38
N LEU A 130 -4.80 -7.81 -11.75
CA LEU A 130 -3.72 -7.27 -12.54
C LEU A 130 -3.78 -7.84 -13.94
N HIS A 131 -3.56 -6.98 -14.93
CA HIS A 131 -3.48 -7.36 -16.33
C HIS A 131 -2.12 -6.95 -16.90
N LEU A 132 -1.70 -7.65 -17.95
CA LEU A 132 -0.55 -7.23 -18.76
C LEU A 132 -0.97 -6.12 -19.69
N PHE A 133 -0.25 -5.00 -19.62
CA PHE A 133 -0.47 -3.83 -20.47
C PHE A 133 0.73 -3.56 -21.34
N ALA A 134 0.45 -3.12 -22.56
CA ALA A 134 1.41 -2.65 -23.55
C ALA A 134 0.85 -1.45 -24.33
N HIS A 135 1.70 -0.77 -25.09
CA HIS A 135 1.24 0.22 -26.06
C HIS A 135 0.39 -0.44 -27.15
N PRO A 136 -0.73 0.15 -27.60
CA PRO A 136 -1.66 -0.48 -28.56
C PRO A 136 -0.99 -0.98 -29.84
N ALA A 137 -0.03 -0.22 -30.38
CA ALA A 137 0.71 -0.63 -31.58
C ALA A 137 1.52 -1.93 -31.39
N GLN A 138 1.97 -2.24 -30.17
CA GLN A 138 2.68 -3.48 -29.86
C GLN A 138 1.72 -4.68 -29.84
N VAL A 139 0.50 -4.48 -29.33
CA VAL A 139 -0.53 -5.53 -29.26
C VAL A 139 -1.07 -5.87 -30.65
N GLN A 140 -1.18 -4.88 -31.55
CA GLN A 140 -1.67 -5.05 -32.92
C GLN A 140 -0.65 -5.72 -33.86
N ALA A 141 0.65 -5.60 -33.58
CA ALA A 141 1.74 -6.02 -34.48
C ALA A 141 2.04 -7.53 -34.51
N ALA A 142 1.19 -8.40 -33.99
CA ALA A 142 1.34 -9.85 -33.74
C ALA A 142 1.68 -10.17 -32.27
N ALA A 143 1.84 -11.46 -31.95
CA ALA A 143 2.11 -11.89 -30.57
C ALA A 143 3.29 -11.13 -29.95
N VAL A 144 3.03 -10.43 -28.82
CA VAL A 144 4.05 -9.69 -28.08
C VAL A 144 5.09 -10.67 -27.55
N ASN A 145 6.33 -10.58 -28.01
CA ASN A 145 7.44 -11.38 -27.51
C ASN A 145 7.87 -10.87 -26.14
N LEU A 146 7.22 -11.33 -25.06
CA LEU A 146 7.45 -10.87 -23.70
C LEU A 146 8.92 -10.96 -23.24
N PRO A 147 9.68 -12.06 -23.54
CA PRO A 147 11.10 -12.13 -23.18
C PRO A 147 11.96 -10.99 -23.77
N ALA A 148 11.62 -10.49 -24.96
CA ALA A 148 12.34 -9.41 -25.63
C ALA A 148 11.87 -8.01 -25.23
N GLN A 149 10.76 -7.90 -24.47
CA GLN A 149 10.24 -6.61 -24.04
C GLN A 149 11.01 -6.05 -22.84
N ARG A 150 11.06 -4.72 -22.77
CA ARG A 150 11.45 -4.03 -21.53
C ARG A 150 10.32 -4.10 -20.53
N TRP A 151 10.62 -4.56 -19.31
CA TRP A 151 9.66 -4.63 -18.21
C TRP A 151 9.70 -3.40 -17.34
N LEU A 152 8.55 -2.77 -17.20
CA LEU A 152 8.35 -1.65 -16.30
C LEU A 152 7.77 -2.21 -15.00
N GLN A 153 8.42 -1.91 -13.88
CA GLN A 153 8.08 -2.51 -12.60
C GLN A 153 8.22 -1.52 -11.46
N ARG A 154 7.53 -1.79 -10.37
CA ARG A 154 7.64 -1.02 -9.14
C ARG A 154 8.98 -1.26 -8.43
N GLU A 155 9.27 -0.40 -7.49
CA GLU A 155 10.39 -0.53 -6.56
C GLU A 155 10.23 -1.75 -5.63
N ALA A 156 11.34 -2.18 -5.02
CA ALA A 156 11.34 -3.22 -3.99
C ALA A 156 10.45 -2.80 -2.79
N GLY A 157 9.75 -3.78 -2.20
CA GLY A 157 8.79 -3.54 -1.11
C GLY A 157 7.38 -3.16 -1.58
N SER A 158 7.14 -3.02 -2.89
CA SER A 158 5.80 -2.86 -3.45
C SER A 158 5.10 -4.21 -3.61
N GLY A 159 3.85 -4.32 -3.15
CA GLY A 159 3.03 -5.52 -3.36
C GLY A 159 2.72 -5.78 -4.84
N THR A 160 2.59 -4.74 -5.68
CA THR A 160 2.48 -4.91 -7.14
C THR A 160 3.74 -5.52 -7.73
N ARG A 161 4.94 -5.11 -7.25
CA ARG A 161 6.20 -5.70 -7.66
C ARG A 161 6.27 -7.18 -7.30
N GLU A 162 5.90 -7.52 -6.07
CA GLU A 162 5.90 -8.89 -5.58
C GLU A 162 5.04 -9.81 -6.47
N VAL A 163 3.81 -9.39 -6.79
CA VAL A 163 2.92 -10.15 -7.67
C VAL A 163 3.49 -10.28 -9.08
N ALA A 164 4.09 -9.22 -9.62
CA ALA A 164 4.72 -9.25 -10.93
C ALA A 164 5.93 -10.21 -10.97
N ASP A 165 6.77 -10.20 -9.95
CA ASP A 165 7.95 -11.09 -9.85
C ASP A 165 7.50 -12.56 -9.73
N GLN A 166 6.46 -12.86 -8.91
CA GLN A 166 5.89 -14.20 -8.79
C GLN A 166 5.30 -14.68 -10.12
N TRP A 167 4.57 -13.81 -10.83
CA TRP A 167 4.01 -14.14 -12.12
C TRP A 167 5.10 -14.42 -13.17
N LEU A 168 6.12 -13.56 -13.25
CA LEU A 168 7.27 -13.77 -14.15
C LEU A 168 7.96 -15.10 -13.87
N GLN A 169 8.19 -15.42 -12.60
CA GLN A 169 8.79 -16.70 -12.21
C GLN A 169 7.91 -17.88 -12.62
N ALA A 170 6.60 -17.82 -12.40
CA ALA A 170 5.66 -18.86 -12.77
C ALA A 170 5.58 -19.10 -14.29
N GLN A 171 5.80 -18.05 -15.10
CA GLN A 171 5.87 -18.13 -16.55
C GLN A 171 7.27 -18.52 -17.08
N GLY A 172 8.28 -18.68 -16.21
CA GLY A 172 9.67 -18.89 -16.62
C GLY A 172 10.27 -17.73 -17.40
N LEU A 173 9.73 -16.50 -17.18
CA LEU A 173 10.17 -15.29 -17.87
C LEU A 173 11.26 -14.57 -17.07
N HIS A 174 12.35 -14.27 -17.74
CA HIS A 174 13.48 -13.52 -17.19
C HIS A 174 13.77 -12.30 -18.06
N PRO A 175 13.14 -11.15 -17.78
CA PRO A 175 13.32 -9.95 -18.61
C PRO A 175 14.78 -9.51 -18.65
N ALA A 176 15.33 -9.36 -19.87
CA ALA A 176 16.70 -8.89 -20.06
C ALA A 176 16.89 -7.42 -19.66
N HIS A 177 15.82 -6.64 -19.75
CA HIS A 177 15.82 -5.20 -19.47
C HIS A 177 14.62 -4.82 -18.59
N THR A 178 14.91 -4.12 -17.49
CA THR A 178 13.89 -3.62 -16.57
C THR A 178 14.04 -2.12 -16.35
N VAL A 179 12.92 -1.45 -16.08
CA VAL A 179 12.89 -0.06 -15.58
C VAL A 179 12.05 -0.06 -14.31
N THR A 180 12.60 0.51 -13.25
CA THR A 180 11.92 0.62 -11.96
C THR A 180 11.38 2.03 -11.75
N LEU A 181 10.09 2.13 -11.41
CA LEU A 181 9.40 3.39 -11.09
C LEU A 181 8.71 3.27 -9.72
N GLY A 182 8.56 4.41 -9.05
CA GLY A 182 7.99 4.51 -7.70
C GLY A 182 6.45 4.56 -7.65
N SER A 183 5.73 4.48 -8.78
CA SER A 183 4.26 4.48 -8.79
C SER A 183 3.69 3.68 -9.96
N ASN A 184 2.51 3.10 -9.75
CA ASN A 184 1.77 2.37 -10.80
C ASN A 184 1.30 3.31 -11.90
N GLU A 185 0.89 4.53 -11.56
CA GLU A 185 0.49 5.58 -12.51
C GLU A 185 1.66 5.99 -13.41
N GLY A 186 2.86 6.13 -12.83
CA GLY A 186 4.08 6.42 -13.60
C GLY A 186 4.39 5.30 -14.58
N ILE A 187 4.23 4.04 -14.17
CA ILE A 187 4.41 2.88 -15.03
C ILE A 187 3.36 2.86 -16.14
N ALA A 188 2.06 3.06 -15.82
CA ALA A 188 0.99 3.07 -16.82
C ALA A 188 1.21 4.14 -17.89
N ARG A 189 1.65 5.34 -17.51
CA ARG A 189 2.01 6.41 -18.44
C ARG A 189 3.26 6.09 -19.27
N ALA A 190 4.24 5.40 -18.70
CA ALA A 190 5.41 4.93 -19.43
C ALA A 190 5.04 3.84 -20.46
N VAL A 191 4.10 2.94 -20.14
CA VAL A 191 3.51 1.98 -21.09
C VAL A 191 2.81 2.73 -22.22
N ALA A 192 2.00 3.74 -21.91
CA ALA A 192 1.33 4.59 -22.90
C ALA A 192 2.31 5.33 -23.82
N ALA A 193 3.48 5.67 -23.31
CA ALA A 193 4.58 6.26 -24.10
C ALA A 193 5.39 5.23 -24.91
N GLY A 194 5.05 3.92 -24.83
CA GLY A 194 5.74 2.86 -25.57
C GLY A 194 7.05 2.39 -24.94
N ALA A 195 7.32 2.70 -23.66
CA ALA A 195 8.58 2.37 -22.99
C ALA A 195 8.77 0.87 -22.72
N GLY A 196 7.68 0.07 -22.75
CA GLY A 196 7.72 -1.36 -22.50
C GLY A 196 6.37 -1.92 -22.08
N VAL A 197 6.39 -3.06 -21.40
CA VAL A 197 5.21 -3.77 -20.89
C VAL A 197 5.21 -3.81 -19.36
N ALA A 198 4.04 -3.96 -18.75
CA ALA A 198 3.90 -4.05 -17.31
C ALA A 198 2.71 -4.92 -16.89
N LEU A 199 2.82 -5.58 -15.73
CA LEU A 199 1.69 -6.18 -15.03
C LEU A 199 1.20 -5.16 -13.99
N LEU A 200 -0.01 -4.62 -14.19
CA LEU A 200 -0.55 -3.52 -13.39
C LEU A 200 -1.99 -3.79 -12.94
N PRO A 201 -2.42 -3.17 -11.82
CA PRO A 201 -3.81 -3.21 -11.40
C PRO A 201 -4.75 -2.57 -12.44
N ALA A 202 -5.86 -3.25 -12.73
CA ALA A 202 -6.85 -2.78 -13.70
C ALA A 202 -7.37 -1.37 -13.38
N GLN A 203 -7.62 -1.09 -12.11
CA GLN A 203 -8.13 0.20 -11.62
C GLN A 203 -7.21 1.38 -12.00
N VAL A 204 -5.89 1.20 -11.89
CA VAL A 204 -4.90 2.23 -12.25
C VAL A 204 -4.91 2.53 -13.74
N CYS A 205 -5.20 1.51 -14.55
CA CYS A 205 -5.10 1.58 -16.01
C CYS A 205 -6.41 1.95 -16.71
N GLN A 206 -7.53 2.00 -15.97
CA GLN A 206 -8.88 2.14 -16.53
C GLN A 206 -9.04 3.35 -17.45
N GLU A 207 -8.56 4.53 -17.03
CA GLU A 207 -8.67 5.76 -17.82
C GLU A 207 -7.83 5.70 -19.09
N LEU A 208 -6.56 5.26 -18.98
CA LEU A 208 -5.68 5.16 -20.15
C LEU A 208 -6.16 4.10 -21.14
N LEU A 209 -6.76 3.02 -20.64
CA LEU A 209 -7.38 1.98 -21.45
C LEU A 209 -8.61 2.52 -22.18
N ALA A 210 -9.50 3.25 -21.51
CA ALA A 210 -10.68 3.88 -22.10
C ALA A 210 -10.31 4.91 -23.18
N LEU A 211 -9.19 5.62 -23.00
CA LEU A 211 -8.64 6.56 -23.99
C LEU A 211 -7.86 5.88 -25.11
N GLY A 212 -7.71 4.55 -25.10
CA GLY A 212 -6.96 3.79 -26.11
C GLY A 212 -5.45 4.08 -26.10
N GLN A 213 -4.91 4.61 -25.00
CA GLN A 213 -3.48 4.93 -24.87
C GLN A 213 -2.64 3.72 -24.46
N ILE A 214 -3.27 2.73 -23.83
CA ILE A 214 -2.72 1.42 -23.52
C ILE A 214 -3.70 0.35 -23.96
N ALA A 215 -3.23 -0.89 -24.07
CA ALA A 215 -4.07 -2.05 -24.38
C ALA A 215 -3.65 -3.23 -23.48
N THR A 216 -4.61 -4.09 -23.15
CA THR A 216 -4.32 -5.37 -22.49
C THR A 216 -3.82 -6.38 -23.52
N LEU A 217 -2.89 -7.23 -23.11
CA LEU A 217 -2.57 -8.42 -23.88
C LEU A 217 -3.74 -9.40 -23.87
N PRO A 218 -3.89 -10.26 -24.90
CA PRO A 218 -5.01 -11.19 -24.98
C PRO A 218 -5.11 -12.10 -23.76
N GLU A 219 -6.25 -12.10 -23.06
CA GLU A 219 -6.49 -12.88 -21.85
C GLU A 219 -6.42 -14.39 -22.10
N ALA A 220 -6.73 -14.85 -23.31
CA ALA A 220 -6.59 -16.26 -23.69
C ALA A 220 -5.15 -16.78 -23.54
N SER A 221 -4.16 -15.91 -23.73
CA SER A 221 -2.73 -16.24 -23.57
C SER A 221 -2.14 -15.75 -22.24
N HIS A 222 -2.71 -14.70 -21.69
CA HIS A 222 -2.23 -14.03 -20.47
C HIS A 222 -3.42 -13.66 -19.58
N PRO A 223 -3.98 -14.65 -18.84
CA PRO A 223 -5.14 -14.40 -17.98
C PRO A 223 -4.80 -13.39 -16.89
N PRO A 224 -5.80 -12.62 -16.44
CA PRO A 224 -5.62 -11.69 -15.32
C PRO A 224 -5.13 -12.41 -14.06
N VAL A 225 -4.30 -11.71 -13.29
CA VAL A 225 -3.75 -12.22 -12.04
C VAL A 225 -4.54 -11.65 -10.88
N GLN A 226 -5.22 -12.51 -10.14
CA GLN A 226 -5.92 -12.12 -8.91
C GLN A 226 -4.91 -11.91 -7.78
N ARG A 227 -5.09 -10.85 -7.00
CA ARG A 227 -4.36 -10.63 -5.75
C ARG A 227 -5.29 -10.22 -4.63
N PRO A 228 -5.09 -10.71 -3.41
CA PRO A 228 -5.85 -10.26 -2.26
C PRO A 228 -5.35 -8.89 -1.78
N LEU A 229 -6.30 -8.07 -1.32
CA LEU A 229 -6.07 -6.87 -0.54
C LEU A 229 -6.35 -7.17 0.92
N TRP A 230 -5.48 -6.70 1.80
CA TRP A 230 -5.49 -7.03 3.21
C TRP A 230 -5.73 -5.81 4.08
N LEU A 231 -6.55 -6.00 5.11
CA LEU A 231 -6.68 -5.12 6.24
C LEU A 231 -5.75 -5.59 7.36
N LEU A 232 -4.92 -4.69 7.88
CA LEU A 232 -3.94 -4.97 8.92
C LEU A 232 -4.25 -4.19 10.20
N GLN A 233 -4.13 -4.87 11.33
CA GLN A 233 -4.24 -4.29 12.67
C GLN A 233 -3.20 -4.89 13.61
N LEU A 234 -2.79 -4.15 14.65
CA LEU A 234 -1.91 -4.71 15.68
C LEU A 234 -2.70 -5.65 16.60
N CYS A 235 -2.20 -6.89 16.79
CA CYS A 235 -2.87 -7.92 17.61
C CYS A 235 -3.13 -7.47 19.06
N LYS A 236 -2.20 -6.71 19.64
CA LYS A 236 -2.26 -6.30 21.06
C LYS A 236 -2.84 -4.90 21.28
N ARG A 237 -3.35 -4.27 20.22
CA ARG A 237 -3.96 -2.94 20.29
C ARG A 237 -5.41 -3.03 19.83
N PRO A 238 -6.39 -2.99 20.74
CA PRO A 238 -7.79 -2.93 20.35
C PRO A 238 -8.03 -1.67 19.50
N PRO A 239 -8.79 -1.78 18.40
CA PRO A 239 -9.10 -0.62 17.57
C PRO A 239 -9.92 0.40 18.35
N SER A 240 -9.57 1.68 18.20
CA SER A 240 -10.37 2.78 18.77
C SER A 240 -11.77 2.81 18.16
N PRO A 241 -12.77 3.45 18.80
CA PRO A 241 -14.11 3.62 18.21
C PRO A 241 -14.09 4.26 16.83
N LEU A 242 -13.17 5.21 16.57
CA LEU A 242 -12.98 5.83 15.25
C LEU A 242 -12.45 4.82 14.22
N ALA A 243 -11.47 4.00 14.60
CA ALA A 243 -10.96 2.93 13.76
C ALA A 243 -12.05 1.88 13.46
N GLN A 244 -12.88 1.53 14.46
CA GLN A 244 -14.01 0.61 14.25
C GLN A 244 -15.06 1.18 13.30
N ALA A 245 -15.36 2.47 13.41
CA ALA A 245 -16.29 3.15 12.49
C ALA A 245 -15.74 3.17 11.06
N PHE A 246 -14.43 3.46 10.89
CA PHE A 246 -13.78 3.42 9.59
C PHE A 246 -13.74 2.00 9.01
N LEU A 247 -13.47 0.99 9.83
CA LEU A 247 -13.54 -0.42 9.42
C LEU A 247 -14.91 -0.77 8.84
N LYS A 248 -15.98 -0.35 9.49
CA LYS A 248 -17.34 -0.56 8.97
C LYS A 248 -17.56 0.14 7.63
N ALA A 249 -17.05 1.36 7.48
CA ALA A 249 -17.16 2.10 6.22
C ALA A 249 -16.42 1.41 5.06
N VAL A 250 -15.19 0.92 5.30
CA VAL A 250 -14.41 0.25 4.25
C VAL A 250 -14.89 -1.17 3.92
N GLN A 251 -15.66 -1.80 4.81
CA GLN A 251 -16.25 -3.13 4.59
C GLN A 251 -17.58 -3.08 3.84
N GLN A 252 -18.20 -1.91 3.73
CA GLN A 252 -19.42 -1.77 2.92
C GLN A 252 -19.09 -1.92 1.43
N PRO A 253 -19.92 -2.63 0.67
CA PRO A 253 -19.75 -2.71 -0.78
C PRO A 253 -19.95 -1.33 -1.42
N ASP A 254 -19.16 -1.05 -2.47
CA ASP A 254 -19.26 0.21 -3.22
C ASP A 254 -20.68 0.36 -3.80
N GLY A 255 -21.41 1.38 -3.37
CA GLY A 255 -22.71 1.72 -3.96
C GLY A 255 -23.95 1.69 -3.06
N GLN A 256 -23.81 1.61 -1.73
CA GLN A 256 -24.94 1.84 -0.79
C GLN A 256 -24.61 3.05 0.11
N ALA A 257 -24.74 4.24 -0.44
CA ALA A 257 -24.86 5.50 0.29
C ALA A 257 -26.06 6.28 -0.24
#